data_ca455a69597be22677ba87ad04ea78f5
#
_entry.id   ca455a69597be22677ba87ad04ea78f5
#
_cell.length_a   1.000
_cell.length_b   1.000
_cell.length_c   1.000
_cell.angle_alpha   90.00
_cell.angle_beta   90.00
_cell.angle_gamma   90.00
#
_symmetry.space_group_name_H-M   'P 1'
#
loop_
_entity.id
_entity.type
_entity.pdbx_description
1 polymer ?
#
loop_
_entity_poly.entity_id
_entity_poly.type
_entity_poly.pdbx_seq_one_letter_code
_entity_poly.pdbx_strand_id
1 'polypeptide(L)'
;TKKKFHRLKNGSFITFDPEQTQQWSAMSESFLQYGKKHPENMTIPLFRSMYLDEVLKNHDQIQLSENRQYKELLLNMDYALDNDYPVSESLKALLRPYQAEGFRWIKTLKQCGFGGILADDMGLGKTLQTLAFLLSEKRDGKTGDALRTLIVTPASLVYNWKKEIARFTPELTCKVLTGTAAARQELIGPDNDADIWITSYNLMKRDITLYEDIIFANQIIDEAQYIKNHATQASKAVRLIQSNFRLALTGTPIENQLSELWSIFDYLMPGFLFGPSVFHKEYEVAVLRDQDQEALLKLKRLIGPFVLRRVKKDVLKELPDKIEQVVYSHLEGEQRMLYVAKALELKRTFSQDMPGNGAKLQILSGLMRLRQICCDPGLCLEGWRSGSAKLETCMDLIRRGTEGEHKILLFSQFTSMLERISRRLEKEGIESICLTGAVPKEERLKLVERFSKENVPVFLISLKAGGTGLNLTAADIVIHYDPWWNVAAQNQATDRAHRIGQEKQVTVYRLITKDTIEENILNLQEAKRALADQIVTGEGISLSDLTAKELLDCIGEISEDSV
;
A
#
# COMPACT_ATOMS: atom_id res chain seq x y z
N THR A 1 -24.92 -19.69 28.83
CA THR A 1 -25.51 -20.53 29.90
C THR A 1 -26.57 -21.43 29.31
N LYS A 2 -26.42 -22.77 29.40
CA LYS A 2 -27.35 -23.81 28.87
C LYS A 2 -28.70 -23.88 29.63
N LYS A 3 -29.23 -22.79 30.18
CA LYS A 3 -30.51 -22.79 30.90
C LYS A 3 -31.63 -22.34 29.96
N LYS A 4 -32.57 -23.24 29.71
CA LYS A 4 -33.77 -22.98 28.88
C LYS A 4 -34.80 -22.02 29.52
N PHE A 5 -34.65 -21.67 30.81
CA PHE A 5 -35.59 -20.81 31.55
C PHE A 5 -34.83 -19.86 32.46
N HIS A 6 -35.36 -18.66 32.63
CA HIS A 6 -34.91 -17.71 33.65
C HIS A 6 -36.08 -17.37 34.57
N ARG A 7 -35.87 -17.49 35.89
CA ARG A 7 -36.90 -17.14 36.89
C ARG A 7 -36.82 -15.64 37.19
N LEU A 8 -37.92 -14.95 36.97
CA LEU A 8 -38.05 -13.53 37.30
C LEU A 8 -38.23 -13.34 38.81
N LYS A 9 -37.96 -12.10 39.26
CA LYS A 9 -38.13 -11.72 40.70
C LYS A 9 -39.57 -11.92 41.22
N ASN A 10 -40.55 -11.90 40.33
CA ASN A 10 -41.97 -12.13 40.64
C ASN A 10 -42.36 -13.61 40.70
N GLY A 11 -41.40 -14.54 40.51
CA GLY A 11 -41.60 -15.98 40.56
C GLY A 11 -41.98 -16.64 39.21
N SER A 12 -42.31 -15.89 38.17
CA SER A 12 -42.60 -16.41 36.85
C SER A 12 -41.34 -16.85 36.12
N PHE A 13 -41.48 -17.75 35.13
CA PHE A 13 -40.41 -18.25 34.30
C PHE A 13 -40.54 -17.72 32.88
N ILE A 14 -39.46 -17.24 32.32
CA ILE A 14 -39.35 -16.91 30.91
C ILE A 14 -38.60 -18.07 30.25
N THR A 15 -39.18 -18.60 29.17
CA THR A 15 -38.50 -19.53 28.25
C THR A 15 -37.82 -18.75 27.15
N PHE A 16 -36.57 -19.07 26.90
CA PHE A 16 -35.83 -18.51 25.78
C PHE A 16 -35.73 -19.51 24.66
N ASP A 17 -36.00 -19.08 23.43
CA ASP A 17 -35.68 -19.85 22.25
C ASP A 17 -34.16 -20.05 22.20
N PRO A 18 -33.65 -21.30 22.06
CA PRO A 18 -32.22 -21.56 22.01
C PRO A 18 -31.48 -20.83 20.90
N GLU A 19 -32.12 -20.71 19.72
CA GLU A 19 -31.53 -19.99 18.58
C GLU A 19 -31.45 -18.49 18.83
N GLN A 20 -32.50 -17.88 19.33
CA GLN A 20 -32.53 -16.47 19.71
C GLN A 20 -31.52 -16.19 20.84
N THR A 21 -31.43 -17.05 21.83
CA THR A 21 -30.50 -16.90 22.95
C THR A 21 -29.04 -16.96 22.47
N GLN A 22 -28.75 -17.81 21.49
CA GLN A 22 -27.42 -17.94 20.92
C GLN A 22 -27.06 -16.70 20.08
N GLN A 23 -28.00 -16.16 19.30
CA GLN A 23 -27.82 -14.92 18.55
C GLN A 23 -27.62 -13.72 19.48
N TRP A 24 -28.43 -13.59 20.54
CA TRP A 24 -28.27 -12.56 21.57
C TRP A 24 -26.98 -12.68 22.34
N SER A 25 -26.51 -13.90 22.64
CA SER A 25 -25.24 -14.14 23.30
C SER A 25 -24.07 -13.71 22.42
N ALA A 26 -24.06 -14.09 21.15
CA ALA A 26 -23.03 -13.72 20.18
C ALA A 26 -23.01 -12.19 19.97
N MET A 27 -24.19 -11.57 19.86
CA MET A 27 -24.33 -10.12 19.75
C MET A 27 -23.84 -9.41 21.03
N SER A 28 -24.24 -9.88 22.22
CA SER A 28 -23.80 -9.30 23.48
C SER A 28 -22.32 -9.48 23.75
N GLU A 29 -21.72 -10.60 23.37
CA GLU A 29 -20.27 -10.83 23.48
C GLU A 29 -19.47 -9.89 22.58
N SER A 30 -19.93 -9.63 21.36
CA SER A 30 -19.29 -8.67 20.46
C SER A 30 -19.36 -7.23 20.96
N PHE A 31 -20.41 -6.87 21.73
CA PHE A 31 -20.56 -5.55 22.34
C PHE A 31 -19.92 -5.44 23.73
N LEU A 32 -19.99 -6.50 24.55
CA LEU A 32 -19.51 -6.50 25.94
C LEU A 32 -17.98 -6.44 26.07
N GLN A 33 -17.23 -6.74 25.03
CA GLN A 33 -15.77 -6.58 25.05
C GLN A 33 -15.32 -5.12 25.19
N TYR A 34 -16.17 -4.14 24.89
CA TYR A 34 -15.81 -2.72 24.78
C TYR A 34 -16.68 -1.74 25.59
N GLY A 35 -17.76 -2.21 26.20
CA GLY A 35 -18.64 -1.35 27.01
C GLY A 35 -18.34 -1.42 28.49
N LYS A 36 -18.31 -0.29 29.19
CA LYS A 36 -18.42 -0.28 30.65
C LYS A 36 -19.80 -0.83 31.02
N LYS A 37 -19.84 -1.96 31.73
CA LYS A 37 -21.10 -2.58 32.17
C LYS A 37 -21.79 -1.71 33.19
N HIS A 38 -22.87 -1.05 32.76
CA HIS A 38 -23.95 -0.64 33.67
C HIS A 38 -25.14 -1.56 33.39
N PRO A 39 -25.87 -2.05 34.41
CA PRO A 39 -26.98 -2.99 34.20
C PRO A 39 -28.12 -2.45 33.35
N GLU A 40 -28.21 -1.16 33.14
CA GLU A 40 -29.29 -0.49 32.40
C GLU A 40 -28.81 0.26 31.15
N ASN A 41 -27.50 0.59 31.03
CA ASN A 41 -26.98 1.36 29.92
C ASN A 41 -25.61 0.81 29.49
N MET A 42 -25.37 0.71 28.19
CA MET A 42 -24.08 0.35 27.62
C MET A 42 -23.57 1.50 26.76
N THR A 43 -22.36 1.98 27.03
CA THR A 43 -21.69 2.97 26.20
C THR A 43 -20.72 2.26 25.26
N ILE A 44 -20.90 2.46 23.96
CA ILE A 44 -20.03 1.93 22.92
C ILE A 44 -19.36 3.08 22.18
N PRO A 45 -18.16 2.89 21.61
CA PRO A 45 -17.54 3.88 20.76
C PRO A 45 -18.40 4.21 19.54
N LEU A 46 -18.39 5.48 19.10
CA LEU A 46 -19.25 5.98 18.01
C LEU A 46 -19.06 5.18 16.70
N PHE A 47 -17.86 4.77 16.38
CA PHE A 47 -17.57 3.97 15.18
C PHE A 47 -18.25 2.58 15.17
N ARG A 48 -18.75 2.11 16.32
CA ARG A 48 -19.54 0.87 16.40
C ARG A 48 -21.00 1.07 15.99
N SER A 49 -21.45 2.31 15.88
CA SER A 49 -22.83 2.63 15.51
C SER A 49 -23.20 2.06 14.14
N MET A 50 -22.32 2.15 13.16
CA MET A 50 -22.53 1.61 11.81
C MET A 50 -22.72 0.08 11.82
N TYR A 51 -21.86 -0.63 12.56
CA TYR A 51 -21.97 -2.08 12.73
C TYR A 51 -23.24 -2.47 13.52
N LEU A 52 -23.59 -1.69 14.52
CA LEU A 52 -24.81 -1.90 15.31
C LEU A 52 -26.05 -1.76 14.44
N ASP A 53 -26.14 -0.72 13.63
CA ASP A 53 -27.25 -0.49 12.71
C ASP A 53 -27.45 -1.66 11.75
N GLU A 54 -26.37 -2.17 11.16
CA GLU A 54 -26.45 -3.31 10.25
C GLU A 54 -26.90 -4.60 10.95
N VAL A 55 -26.36 -4.89 12.13
CA VAL A 55 -26.75 -6.07 12.91
C VAL A 55 -28.22 -5.98 13.32
N LEU A 56 -28.68 -4.80 13.69
CA LEU A 56 -30.06 -4.62 14.18
C LEU A 56 -31.08 -4.60 13.04
N LYS A 57 -30.76 -4.06 11.86
CA LYS A 57 -31.62 -4.11 10.67
C LYS A 57 -31.89 -5.54 10.16
N ASN A 58 -30.98 -6.45 10.43
CA ASN A 58 -31.14 -7.86 10.05
C ASN A 58 -31.94 -8.69 11.04
N HIS A 59 -32.50 -8.08 12.12
CA HIS A 59 -33.29 -8.77 13.13
C HIS A 59 -34.71 -8.16 13.24
N ASP A 60 -35.66 -8.71 12.50
CA ASP A 60 -37.06 -8.25 12.42
C ASP A 60 -37.81 -8.16 13.76
N GLN A 61 -37.27 -8.73 14.83
CA GLN A 61 -37.91 -8.81 16.15
C GLN A 61 -37.45 -7.71 17.12
N ILE A 62 -36.52 -6.83 16.70
CA ILE A 62 -35.99 -5.76 17.54
C ILE A 62 -36.66 -4.43 17.16
N GLN A 63 -37.45 -3.86 18.06
CA GLN A 63 -37.92 -2.49 17.91
C GLN A 63 -36.82 -1.52 18.27
N LEU A 64 -36.25 -0.87 17.26
CA LEU A 64 -35.26 0.19 17.42
C LEU A 64 -35.94 1.54 17.62
N SER A 65 -35.56 2.24 18.68
CA SER A 65 -35.88 3.64 18.85
C SER A 65 -34.59 4.45 18.72
N GLU A 66 -34.45 5.09 17.59
CA GLU A 66 -33.25 5.88 17.24
C GLU A 66 -33.47 7.35 17.55
N ASN A 67 -32.50 8.00 18.18
CA ASN A 67 -32.55 9.44 18.36
C ASN A 67 -32.18 10.18 17.05
N ARG A 68 -32.51 11.47 16.99
CA ARG A 68 -32.28 12.30 15.79
C ARG A 68 -30.79 12.33 15.39
N GLN A 69 -29.90 12.47 16.35
CA GLN A 69 -28.45 12.55 16.09
C GLN A 69 -27.90 11.27 15.46
N TYR A 70 -28.38 10.10 15.92
CA TYR A 70 -27.99 8.80 15.35
C TYR A 70 -28.49 8.63 13.91
N LYS A 71 -29.74 9.03 13.63
CA LYS A 71 -30.29 9.00 12.26
C LYS A 71 -29.52 9.92 11.31
N GLU A 72 -29.21 11.13 11.77
CA GLU A 72 -28.39 12.08 10.99
C GLU A 72 -26.99 11.53 10.71
N LEU A 73 -26.35 10.85 11.67
CA LEU A 73 -25.08 10.19 11.49
C LEU A 73 -25.13 9.11 10.39
N LEU A 74 -26.12 8.21 10.47
CA LEU A 74 -26.29 7.13 9.50
C LEU A 74 -26.55 7.68 8.10
N LEU A 75 -27.47 8.66 7.96
CA LEU A 75 -27.77 9.32 6.69
C LEU A 75 -26.53 10.00 6.10
N ASN A 76 -25.76 10.72 6.91
CA ASN A 76 -24.54 11.37 6.44
C ASN A 76 -23.52 10.37 5.91
N MET A 77 -23.41 9.19 6.55
CA MET A 77 -22.48 8.15 6.10
C MET A 77 -22.99 7.42 4.85
N ASP A 78 -24.29 7.15 4.75
CA ASP A 78 -24.90 6.51 3.57
C ASP A 78 -24.74 7.37 2.31
N TYR A 79 -24.80 8.68 2.44
CA TYR A 79 -24.62 9.65 1.35
C TYR A 79 -23.25 10.34 1.35
N ALA A 80 -22.22 9.69 1.92
CA ALA A 80 -20.92 10.31 2.12
C ALA A 80 -20.23 10.84 0.84
N LEU A 81 -20.54 10.25 -0.32
CA LEU A 81 -20.02 10.70 -1.62
C LEU A 81 -20.81 11.87 -2.22
N ASP A 82 -22.08 11.99 -1.85
CA ASP A 82 -23.05 12.92 -2.46
C ASP A 82 -23.37 14.13 -1.56
N ASN A 83 -22.86 14.15 -0.32
CA ASN A 83 -23.08 15.28 0.60
C ASN A 83 -22.65 16.61 -0.03
N ASP A 84 -23.47 17.64 0.16
CA ASP A 84 -23.27 18.96 -0.44
C ASP A 84 -22.19 19.78 0.30
N TYR A 85 -20.94 19.41 0.09
CA TYR A 85 -19.81 20.21 0.51
C TYR A 85 -19.23 20.96 -0.68
N PRO A 86 -19.23 22.30 -0.68
CA PRO A 86 -18.75 23.09 -1.80
C PRO A 86 -17.24 22.93 -1.95
N VAL A 87 -16.81 22.52 -3.14
CA VAL A 87 -15.40 22.55 -3.53
C VAL A 87 -14.97 24.02 -3.69
N SER A 88 -13.75 24.35 -3.24
CA SER A 88 -13.16 25.67 -3.46
C SER A 88 -13.17 26.05 -4.95
N GLU A 89 -13.55 27.29 -5.28
CA GLU A 89 -13.57 27.79 -6.67
C GLU A 89 -12.21 27.63 -7.35
N SER A 90 -11.08 27.79 -6.62
CA SER A 90 -9.74 27.58 -7.16
C SER A 90 -9.47 26.14 -7.60
N LEU A 91 -10.17 25.16 -7.03
CA LEU A 91 -9.99 23.73 -7.35
C LEU A 91 -11.14 23.14 -8.17
N LYS A 92 -12.27 23.81 -8.29
CA LYS A 92 -13.47 23.31 -8.96
C LYS A 92 -13.24 22.89 -10.41
N ALA A 93 -12.43 23.65 -11.15
CA ALA A 93 -12.06 23.34 -12.52
C ALA A 93 -10.96 22.26 -12.64
N LEU A 94 -10.24 21.96 -11.56
CA LEU A 94 -9.13 21.03 -11.55
C LEU A 94 -9.54 19.63 -11.09
N LEU A 95 -10.54 19.54 -10.20
CA LEU A 95 -11.01 18.27 -9.67
C LEU A 95 -11.88 17.54 -10.69
N ARG A 96 -11.56 16.28 -10.92
CA ARG A 96 -12.43 15.35 -11.63
C ARG A 96 -13.64 14.96 -10.77
N PRO A 97 -14.77 14.53 -11.37
CA PRO A 97 -15.99 14.17 -10.61
C PRO A 97 -15.68 13.21 -9.45
N TYR A 98 -14.98 12.11 -9.69
CA TYR A 98 -14.62 11.15 -8.66
C TYR A 98 -13.70 11.75 -7.56
N GLN A 99 -12.86 12.73 -7.89
CA GLN A 99 -12.01 13.41 -6.90
C GLN A 99 -12.84 14.32 -5.98
N ALA A 100 -13.88 14.94 -6.55
CA ALA A 100 -14.84 15.71 -5.75
C ALA A 100 -15.65 14.81 -4.80
N GLU A 101 -16.05 13.61 -5.25
CA GLU A 101 -16.66 12.59 -4.39
C GLU A 101 -15.73 12.18 -3.23
N GLY A 102 -14.45 11.91 -3.54
CA GLY A 102 -13.46 11.58 -2.51
C GLY A 102 -13.23 12.71 -1.50
N PHE A 103 -13.23 13.96 -1.95
CA PHE A 103 -13.21 15.13 -1.08
C PHE A 103 -14.42 15.14 -0.14
N ARG A 104 -15.65 14.95 -0.66
CA ARG A 104 -16.89 14.91 0.13
C ARG A 104 -16.86 13.80 1.17
N TRP A 105 -16.42 12.61 0.76
CA TRP A 105 -16.27 11.47 1.65
C TRP A 105 -15.30 11.76 2.82
N ILE A 106 -14.12 12.34 2.55
CA ILE A 106 -13.16 12.71 3.61
C ILE A 106 -13.80 13.71 4.57
N LYS A 107 -14.53 14.70 4.04
CA LYS A 107 -15.21 15.73 4.83
C LYS A 107 -16.29 15.13 5.72
N THR A 108 -17.10 14.22 5.19
CA THR A 108 -18.13 13.48 5.92
C THR A 108 -17.54 12.67 7.07
N LEU A 109 -16.47 11.90 6.81
CA LEU A 109 -15.81 11.13 7.86
C LEU A 109 -15.36 12.02 9.02
N LYS A 110 -14.74 13.16 8.72
CA LYS A 110 -14.30 14.10 9.75
C LYS A 110 -15.48 14.65 10.55
N GLN A 111 -16.57 15.05 9.90
CA GLN A 111 -17.76 15.57 10.59
C GLN A 111 -18.43 14.51 11.47
N CYS A 112 -18.40 13.25 11.02
CA CYS A 112 -18.91 12.13 11.80
C CYS A 112 -17.95 11.66 12.91
N GLY A 113 -16.75 12.22 13.01
CA GLY A 113 -15.75 11.84 14.00
C GLY A 113 -15.03 10.52 13.69
N PHE A 114 -14.98 10.12 12.43
CA PHE A 114 -14.35 8.88 11.97
C PHE A 114 -13.06 9.14 11.20
N GLY A 115 -12.11 8.20 11.29
CA GLY A 115 -10.98 8.13 10.37
C GLY A 115 -11.28 7.25 9.16
N GLY A 116 -10.45 7.34 8.11
CA GLY A 116 -10.64 6.49 6.92
C GLY A 116 -9.40 6.27 6.09
N ILE A 117 -9.51 5.33 5.14
CA ILE A 117 -8.47 4.98 4.18
C ILE A 117 -8.90 5.40 2.77
N LEU A 118 -8.20 6.37 2.19
CA LEU A 118 -8.32 6.67 0.78
C LEU A 118 -7.38 5.74 0.00
N ALA A 119 -7.97 4.68 -0.55
CA ALA A 119 -7.29 3.54 -1.15
C ALA A 119 -7.35 3.54 -2.69
N ASP A 120 -7.58 4.69 -3.31
CA ASP A 120 -7.59 4.84 -4.76
C ASP A 120 -6.30 4.34 -5.40
N ASP A 121 -6.40 3.78 -6.59
CA ASP A 121 -5.23 3.38 -7.38
C ASP A 121 -4.21 4.51 -7.49
N MET A 122 -2.93 4.15 -7.67
CA MET A 122 -1.89 5.15 -7.85
C MET A 122 -2.15 6.03 -9.08
N GLY A 123 -1.91 7.32 -8.95
CA GLY A 123 -2.13 8.28 -10.05
C GLY A 123 -3.55 8.82 -10.15
N LEU A 124 -4.50 8.40 -9.32
CA LEU A 124 -5.86 8.96 -9.25
C LEU A 124 -5.96 10.28 -8.46
N GLY A 125 -4.83 10.85 -8.02
CA GLY A 125 -4.81 12.16 -7.39
C GLY A 125 -5.26 12.19 -5.93
N LYS A 126 -4.89 11.18 -5.12
CA LYS A 126 -5.12 11.17 -3.66
C LYS A 126 -4.63 12.46 -2.99
N THR A 127 -3.45 12.95 -3.37
CA THR A 127 -2.90 14.21 -2.87
C THR A 127 -3.84 15.38 -3.15
N LEU A 128 -4.37 15.51 -4.37
CA LEU A 128 -5.25 16.62 -4.75
C LEU A 128 -6.59 16.58 -3.99
N GLN A 129 -7.17 15.39 -3.79
CA GLN A 129 -8.37 15.21 -2.96
C GLN A 129 -8.13 15.64 -1.51
N THR A 130 -6.97 15.25 -0.97
CA THR A 130 -6.55 15.63 0.39
C THR A 130 -6.33 17.14 0.50
N LEU A 131 -5.70 17.77 -0.49
CA LEU A 131 -5.48 19.22 -0.51
C LEU A 131 -6.80 19.99 -0.63
N ALA A 132 -7.76 19.49 -1.41
CA ALA A 132 -9.09 20.07 -1.49
C ALA A 132 -9.80 20.04 -0.13
N PHE A 133 -9.68 18.93 0.60
CA PHE A 133 -10.17 18.81 1.96
C PHE A 133 -9.50 19.82 2.90
N LEU A 134 -8.17 19.90 2.91
CA LEU A 134 -7.43 20.82 3.78
C LEU A 134 -7.73 22.30 3.49
N LEU A 135 -7.89 22.65 2.20
CA LEU A 135 -8.27 24.00 1.81
C LEU A 135 -9.70 24.36 2.29
N SER A 136 -10.64 23.41 2.21
CA SER A 136 -11.98 23.59 2.76
C SER A 136 -11.95 23.79 4.29
N GLU A 137 -11.15 23.00 4.99
CA GLU A 137 -11.01 23.11 6.45
C GLU A 137 -10.46 24.49 6.87
N LYS A 138 -9.50 25.05 6.14
CA LYS A 138 -8.98 26.40 6.41
C LYS A 138 -10.05 27.47 6.24
N ARG A 139 -10.95 27.30 5.27
CA ARG A 139 -12.06 28.25 5.01
C ARG A 139 -13.18 28.14 6.03
N ASP A 140 -13.47 26.91 6.48
CA ASP A 140 -14.54 26.65 7.45
C ASP A 140 -14.09 26.94 8.89
N GLY A 141 -12.77 26.99 9.13
CA GLY A 141 -12.20 27.31 10.44
C GLY A 141 -12.60 28.72 10.91
N LYS A 142 -13.04 28.85 12.15
CA LYS A 142 -13.29 30.15 12.78
C LYS A 142 -11.96 30.91 12.79
N THR A 143 -12.01 32.17 12.37
CA THR A 143 -10.87 33.10 12.38
C THR A 143 -10.10 33.01 13.70
N GLY A 144 -8.89 32.41 13.65
CA GLY A 144 -8.00 32.34 14.83
C GLY A 144 -7.44 30.96 15.16
N ASP A 145 -8.09 29.87 14.75
CA ASP A 145 -7.54 28.52 14.96
C ASP A 145 -6.66 28.11 13.78
N ALA A 146 -5.38 27.90 14.03
CA ALA A 146 -4.46 27.38 13.02
C ALA A 146 -4.91 25.97 12.58
N LEU A 147 -5.03 25.75 11.27
CA LEU A 147 -5.32 24.42 10.66
C LEU A 147 -4.18 23.43 10.89
N ARG A 148 -3.55 23.37 12.00
CA ARG A 148 -2.35 22.59 12.23
C ARG A 148 -2.53 21.13 11.80
N THR A 149 -2.06 20.83 10.58
CA THR A 149 -2.13 19.49 9.96
C THR A 149 -0.74 18.88 9.90
N LEU A 150 -0.59 17.64 10.37
CA LEU A 150 0.64 16.87 10.20
C LEU A 150 0.51 15.87 9.06
N ILE A 151 1.38 15.96 8.05
CA ILE A 151 1.51 14.98 6.98
C ILE A 151 2.78 14.16 7.21
N VAL A 152 2.62 12.85 7.41
CA VAL A 152 3.72 11.89 7.53
C VAL A 152 3.81 11.06 6.26
N THR A 153 4.94 11.11 5.59
CA THR A 153 5.13 10.49 4.28
C THR A 153 6.50 9.82 4.17
N PRO A 154 6.74 8.92 3.21
CA PRO A 154 8.10 8.47 2.92
C PRO A 154 9.04 9.64 2.63
N ALA A 155 10.28 9.53 3.08
CA ALA A 155 11.25 10.61 2.96
C ALA A 155 11.45 11.14 1.52
N SER A 156 11.19 10.31 0.53
CA SER A 156 11.26 10.66 -0.90
C SER A 156 10.09 11.52 -1.40
N LEU A 157 8.94 11.48 -0.71
CA LEU A 157 7.73 12.19 -1.11
C LEU A 157 7.57 13.56 -0.42
N VAL A 158 8.36 13.86 0.61
CA VAL A 158 8.27 15.10 1.39
C VAL A 158 8.27 16.35 0.51
N TYR A 159 9.23 16.45 -0.41
CA TYR A 159 9.33 17.61 -1.31
C TYR A 159 8.30 17.57 -2.44
N ASN A 160 7.79 16.40 -2.80
CA ASN A 160 6.68 16.29 -3.75
C ASN A 160 5.41 16.90 -3.16
N TRP A 161 5.08 16.60 -1.90
CA TRP A 161 3.98 17.23 -1.18
C TRP A 161 4.12 18.75 -1.15
N LYS A 162 5.31 19.28 -0.81
CA LYS A 162 5.56 20.72 -0.84
C LYS A 162 5.30 21.34 -2.22
N LYS A 163 5.76 20.67 -3.29
CA LYS A 163 5.58 21.14 -4.69
C LYS A 163 4.10 21.11 -5.08
N GLU A 164 3.36 20.08 -4.70
CA GLU A 164 1.92 19.96 -5.00
C GLU A 164 1.08 20.98 -4.21
N ILE A 165 1.38 21.24 -2.95
CA ILE A 165 0.75 22.31 -2.17
C ILE A 165 0.96 23.67 -2.84
N ALA A 166 2.20 24.02 -3.18
CA ALA A 166 2.50 25.28 -3.83
C ALA A 166 1.82 25.44 -5.21
N ARG A 167 1.59 24.33 -5.92
CA ARG A 167 0.96 24.31 -7.24
C ARG A 167 -0.56 24.40 -7.18
N PHE A 168 -1.21 23.63 -6.30
CA PHE A 168 -2.66 23.47 -6.31
C PHE A 168 -3.39 24.27 -5.24
N THR A 169 -2.73 24.54 -4.12
CA THR A 169 -3.31 25.25 -2.98
C THR A 169 -2.32 26.26 -2.39
N PRO A 170 -1.91 27.28 -3.18
CA PRO A 170 -0.94 28.28 -2.72
C PRO A 170 -1.44 29.08 -1.50
N GLU A 171 -2.71 29.03 -1.19
CA GLU A 171 -3.32 29.63 0.01
C GLU A 171 -2.94 28.90 1.31
N LEU A 172 -2.49 27.62 1.21
CA LEU A 172 -2.05 26.85 2.37
C LEU A 172 -0.54 27.03 2.59
N THR A 173 -0.17 27.49 3.78
CA THR A 173 1.22 27.58 4.18
C THR A 173 1.75 26.21 4.60
N CYS A 174 2.99 25.87 4.21
CA CYS A 174 3.57 24.59 4.62
C CYS A 174 5.04 24.72 5.06
N LYS A 175 5.42 23.97 6.08
CA LYS A 175 6.80 23.79 6.52
C LYS A 175 7.24 22.34 6.45
N VAL A 176 8.45 22.12 5.92
CA VAL A 176 9.07 20.80 5.82
C VAL A 176 10.01 20.63 7.02
N LEU A 177 9.70 19.64 7.86
CA LEU A 177 10.45 19.35 9.08
C LEU A 177 11.65 18.43 8.76
N THR A 178 12.74 19.02 8.30
CA THR A 178 13.98 18.32 7.89
C THR A 178 15.23 19.05 8.38
N GLY A 179 16.40 18.45 8.19
CA GLY A 179 17.67 19.03 8.60
C GLY A 179 18.26 18.36 9.84
N THR A 180 19.12 19.08 10.57
CA THR A 180 19.71 18.61 11.83
C THR A 180 18.68 18.49 12.94
N ALA A 181 18.99 17.78 14.03
CA ALA A 181 18.07 17.64 15.16
C ALA A 181 17.71 19.01 15.77
N ALA A 182 18.69 19.91 15.92
CA ALA A 182 18.47 21.26 16.43
C ALA A 182 17.54 22.09 15.52
N ALA A 183 17.77 22.05 14.20
CA ALA A 183 16.90 22.74 13.24
C ALA A 183 15.45 22.19 13.27
N ARG A 184 15.27 20.88 13.43
CA ARG A 184 13.93 20.30 13.53
C ARG A 184 13.25 20.64 14.85
N GLN A 185 13.97 20.70 15.94
CA GLN A 185 13.45 21.13 17.25
C GLN A 185 12.90 22.57 17.18
N GLU A 186 13.60 23.47 16.50
CA GLU A 186 13.13 24.84 16.25
C GLU A 186 11.88 24.86 15.36
N LEU A 187 11.85 24.03 14.30
CA LEU A 187 10.71 23.94 13.39
C LEU A 187 9.45 23.30 14.03
N ILE A 188 9.58 22.45 15.05
CA ILE A 188 8.49 21.80 15.78
C ILE A 188 8.06 22.65 16.99
N GLY A 189 8.47 23.89 17.08
CA GLY A 189 8.14 24.79 18.18
C GLY A 189 6.75 25.43 18.07
N PRO A 190 6.31 26.11 19.14
CA PRO A 190 5.02 26.80 19.19
C PRO A 190 4.91 27.96 18.18
N ASP A 191 6.03 28.53 17.76
CA ASP A 191 6.11 29.63 16.79
C ASP A 191 5.87 29.18 15.33
N ASN A 192 5.68 27.88 15.10
CA ASN A 192 5.35 27.38 13.77
C ASN A 192 3.86 27.55 13.51
N ASP A 193 3.53 28.59 12.77
CA ASP A 193 2.16 28.98 12.36
C ASP A 193 1.69 28.39 11.02
N ALA A 194 2.50 27.53 10.40
CA ALA A 194 2.15 26.93 9.13
C ALA A 194 0.92 25.99 9.25
N ASP A 195 0.03 26.07 8.27
CA ASP A 195 -1.16 25.23 8.18
C ASP A 195 -0.79 23.73 8.07
N ILE A 196 0.29 23.43 7.35
CA ILE A 196 0.71 22.07 7.06
C ILE A 196 2.17 21.84 7.45
N TRP A 197 2.39 20.83 8.28
CA TRP A 197 3.70 20.36 8.67
C TRP A 197 3.98 19.03 7.97
N ILE A 198 5.09 18.93 7.24
CA ILE A 198 5.42 17.75 6.45
C ILE A 198 6.69 17.11 7.02
N THR A 199 6.60 15.84 7.39
CA THR A 199 7.75 15.08 7.90
C THR A 199 7.79 13.67 7.29
N SER A 200 8.92 12.97 7.50
CA SER A 200 9.03 11.58 7.13
C SER A 200 8.87 10.65 8.33
N TYR A 201 8.39 9.40 8.09
CA TYR A 201 8.26 8.38 9.14
C TYR A 201 9.52 8.23 10.00
N ASN A 202 10.71 8.28 9.37
CA ASN A 202 11.97 8.14 10.09
C ASN A 202 12.32 9.34 10.98
N LEU A 203 12.05 10.57 10.51
CA LEU A 203 12.28 11.77 11.29
C LEU A 203 11.27 11.90 12.41
N MET A 204 9.97 11.72 12.11
CA MET A 204 8.93 11.72 13.12
C MET A 204 9.22 10.75 14.28
N LYS A 205 9.64 9.50 13.96
CA LYS A 205 10.03 8.52 14.97
C LYS A 205 11.18 8.98 15.87
N ARG A 206 12.16 9.72 15.33
CA ARG A 206 13.30 10.25 16.10
C ARG A 206 12.90 11.42 17.00
N ASP A 207 11.95 12.20 16.55
CA ASP A 207 11.55 13.45 17.15
C ASP A 207 10.23 13.32 17.93
N ILE A 208 9.76 12.10 18.21
CA ILE A 208 8.42 11.84 18.75
C ILE A 208 8.13 12.62 20.04
N THR A 209 9.11 12.80 20.91
CA THR A 209 8.98 13.56 22.16
C THR A 209 8.67 15.04 21.95
N LEU A 210 9.04 15.61 20.78
CA LEU A 210 8.75 17.00 20.46
C LEU A 210 7.27 17.25 20.09
N TYR A 211 6.52 16.18 19.84
CA TYR A 211 5.11 16.25 19.45
C TYR A 211 4.13 15.99 20.61
N GLU A 212 4.60 15.64 21.82
CA GLU A 212 3.77 15.16 22.93
C GLU A 212 2.68 16.16 23.35
N ASP A 213 3.02 17.47 23.37
CA ASP A 213 2.12 18.54 23.79
C ASP A 213 1.37 19.21 22.63
N ILE A 214 1.50 18.67 21.40
CA ILE A 214 0.92 19.26 20.21
C ILE A 214 -0.33 18.46 19.78
N ILE A 215 -1.47 19.13 19.74
CA ILE A 215 -2.70 18.57 19.18
C ILE A 215 -2.87 19.07 17.75
N PHE A 216 -2.95 18.13 16.80
CA PHE A 216 -3.19 18.46 15.41
C PHE A 216 -4.68 18.40 15.07
N ALA A 217 -5.15 19.34 14.25
CA ALA A 217 -6.51 19.28 13.71
C ALA A 217 -6.67 18.07 12.79
N ASN A 218 -5.62 17.74 12.02
CA ASN A 218 -5.58 16.57 11.15
C ASN A 218 -4.20 15.90 11.18
N GLN A 219 -4.19 14.59 11.17
CA GLN A 219 -2.99 13.78 10.95
C GLN A 219 -3.22 12.89 9.72
N ILE A 220 -2.38 13.08 8.71
CA ILE A 220 -2.48 12.37 7.44
C ILE A 220 -1.21 11.55 7.24
N ILE A 221 -1.36 10.27 7.00
CA ILE A 221 -0.24 9.39 6.65
C ILE A 221 -0.34 9.00 5.17
N ASP A 222 0.75 9.20 4.45
CA ASP A 222 0.85 8.81 3.04
C ASP A 222 1.67 7.52 2.92
N GLU A 223 1.31 6.66 1.95
CA GLU A 223 1.83 5.30 1.81
C GLU A 223 1.68 4.53 3.14
N ALA A 224 0.43 4.38 3.59
CA ALA A 224 0.09 3.83 4.91
C ALA A 224 0.66 2.42 5.16
N GLN A 225 1.08 1.68 4.13
CA GLN A 225 1.78 0.40 4.28
C GLN A 225 3.11 0.52 5.08
N TYR A 226 3.64 1.72 5.28
CA TYR A 226 4.78 1.92 6.19
C TYR A 226 4.47 1.60 7.65
N ILE A 227 3.20 1.59 8.04
CA ILE A 227 2.75 1.22 9.39
C ILE A 227 2.03 -0.13 9.45
N LYS A 228 2.11 -0.94 8.40
CA LYS A 228 1.45 -2.26 8.30
C LYS A 228 1.78 -3.23 9.44
N ASN A 229 2.96 -3.13 10.02
CA ASN A 229 3.34 -3.90 11.20
C ASN A 229 3.24 -3.00 12.45
N HIS A 230 2.25 -3.27 13.30
CA HIS A 230 1.95 -2.51 14.51
C HIS A 230 3.10 -2.51 15.55
N ALA A 231 3.98 -3.51 15.51
CA ALA A 231 5.09 -3.63 16.45
C ALA A 231 6.26 -2.68 16.12
N THR A 232 6.32 -2.15 14.90
CA THR A 232 7.42 -1.26 14.48
C THR A 232 7.41 0.07 15.22
N GLN A 233 8.60 0.65 15.41
CA GLN A 233 8.74 1.96 16.04
C GLN A 233 8.03 3.07 15.28
N ALA A 234 7.97 3.01 13.94
CA ALA A 234 7.25 3.97 13.13
C ALA A 234 5.73 3.90 13.38
N SER A 235 5.17 2.69 13.42
CA SER A 235 3.76 2.47 13.71
C SER A 235 3.37 2.92 15.12
N LYS A 236 4.23 2.67 16.12
CA LYS A 236 4.01 3.16 17.48
C LYS A 236 4.05 4.68 17.55
N ALA A 237 5.04 5.31 16.93
CA ALA A 237 5.21 6.75 16.96
C ALA A 237 4.02 7.48 16.32
N VAL A 238 3.52 7.02 15.16
CA VAL A 238 2.35 7.64 14.50
C VAL A 238 1.11 7.65 15.40
N ARG A 239 0.91 6.59 16.19
CA ARG A 239 -0.23 6.48 17.11
C ARG A 239 -0.14 7.37 18.35
N LEU A 240 1.07 7.72 18.79
CA LEU A 240 1.30 8.59 19.94
C LEU A 240 0.92 10.05 19.66
N ILE A 241 0.94 10.46 18.40
CA ILE A 241 0.59 11.84 18.02
C ILE A 241 -0.90 12.08 18.26
N GLN A 242 -1.20 13.17 18.98
CA GLN A 242 -2.56 13.58 19.27
C GLN A 242 -3.15 14.34 18.08
N SER A 243 -4.33 13.91 17.61
CA SER A 243 -5.03 14.54 16.50
C SER A 243 -6.53 14.31 16.57
N ASN A 244 -7.30 15.29 16.10
CA ASN A 244 -8.77 15.24 16.09
C ASN A 244 -9.31 14.40 14.93
N PHE A 245 -8.57 14.33 13.81
CA PHE A 245 -8.93 13.55 12.63
C PHE A 245 -7.71 12.83 12.06
N ARG A 246 -7.91 11.59 11.63
CA ARG A 246 -6.85 10.73 11.05
C ARG A 246 -7.27 10.21 9.69
N LEU A 247 -6.38 10.36 8.71
CA LEU A 247 -6.58 9.87 7.34
C LEU A 247 -5.35 9.07 6.91
N ALA A 248 -5.58 7.93 6.27
CA ALA A 248 -4.54 7.11 5.66
C ALA A 248 -4.69 7.13 4.14
N LEU A 249 -3.59 7.41 3.44
CA LEU A 249 -3.51 7.36 1.98
C LEU A 249 -2.66 6.15 1.58
N THR A 250 -3.18 5.32 0.68
CA THR A 250 -2.42 4.18 0.15
C THR A 250 -2.98 3.78 -1.21
N GLY A 251 -2.16 3.19 -2.08
CA GLY A 251 -2.65 2.50 -3.29
C GLY A 251 -2.98 1.03 -3.01
N THR A 252 -2.49 0.49 -1.88
CA THR A 252 -2.57 -0.92 -1.52
C THR A 252 -2.85 -1.06 -0.02
N PRO A 253 -4.12 -1.02 0.41
CA PRO A 253 -4.48 -1.07 1.84
C PRO A 253 -4.15 -2.41 2.51
N ILE A 254 -4.07 -3.49 1.72
CA ILE A 254 -3.58 -4.80 2.13
C ILE A 254 -2.58 -5.27 1.06
N GLU A 255 -1.34 -5.50 1.45
CA GLU A 255 -0.33 -6.07 0.54
C GLU A 255 -0.19 -7.58 0.71
N ASN A 256 -0.15 -8.06 1.96
CA ASN A 256 0.20 -9.45 2.25
C ASN A 256 -0.74 -10.13 3.25
N GLN A 257 -1.19 -9.44 4.28
CA GLN A 257 -1.93 -10.04 5.41
C GLN A 257 -3.04 -9.13 5.90
N LEU A 258 -4.13 -9.72 6.41
CA LEU A 258 -5.23 -8.97 7.03
C LEU A 258 -4.77 -8.19 8.29
N SER A 259 -3.73 -8.64 8.96
CA SER A 259 -3.11 -7.91 10.07
C SER A 259 -2.54 -6.54 9.69
N GLU A 260 -2.20 -6.32 8.40
CA GLU A 260 -1.79 -5.01 7.89
C GLU A 260 -2.96 -4.01 7.94
N LEU A 261 -4.14 -4.45 7.52
CA LEU A 261 -5.37 -3.67 7.60
C LEU A 261 -5.71 -3.35 9.06
N TRP A 262 -5.59 -4.35 9.97
CA TRP A 262 -5.78 -4.14 11.39
C TRP A 262 -4.87 -3.02 11.94
N SER A 263 -3.60 -3.03 11.55
CA SER A 263 -2.63 -2.02 12.02
C SER A 263 -2.98 -0.60 11.55
N ILE A 264 -3.51 -0.45 10.32
CA ILE A 264 -3.94 0.85 9.79
C ILE A 264 -5.22 1.31 10.53
N PHE A 265 -6.19 0.43 10.75
CA PHE A 265 -7.40 0.79 11.48
C PHE A 265 -7.15 1.09 12.97
N ASP A 266 -6.16 0.43 13.60
CA ASP A 266 -5.74 0.76 14.97
C ASP A 266 -5.08 2.15 15.07
N TYR A 267 -4.47 2.62 13.98
CA TYR A 267 -4.04 4.02 13.85
C TYR A 267 -5.24 4.96 13.67
N LEU A 268 -6.17 4.66 12.77
CA LEU A 268 -7.30 5.53 12.44
C LEU A 268 -8.30 5.66 13.57
N MET A 269 -8.73 4.53 14.10
CA MET A 269 -9.79 4.39 15.10
C MET A 269 -9.41 3.26 16.08
N PRO A 270 -8.63 3.54 17.13
CA PRO A 270 -8.16 2.52 18.06
C PRO A 270 -9.29 1.65 18.63
N GLY A 271 -9.14 0.33 18.51
CA GLY A 271 -10.13 -0.64 18.97
C GLY A 271 -11.28 -0.92 17.99
N PHE A 272 -11.32 -0.29 16.81
CA PHE A 272 -12.36 -0.52 15.80
C PHE A 272 -12.41 -1.99 15.34
N LEU A 273 -11.30 -2.58 14.99
CA LEU A 273 -11.18 -3.99 14.58
C LEU A 273 -10.83 -4.93 15.73
N PHE A 274 -11.25 -4.61 16.96
CA PHE A 274 -10.94 -5.38 18.17
C PHE A 274 -9.45 -5.41 18.55
N GLY A 275 -9.11 -6.19 19.57
CA GLY A 275 -7.70 -6.46 19.90
C GLY A 275 -7.05 -7.40 18.89
N PRO A 276 -5.69 -7.37 18.75
CA PRO A 276 -4.98 -8.14 17.73
C PRO A 276 -5.26 -9.65 17.81
N SER A 277 -5.37 -10.21 19.00
CA SER A 277 -5.64 -11.65 19.19
C SER A 277 -7.05 -12.04 18.75
N VAL A 278 -8.05 -11.16 18.94
CA VAL A 278 -9.42 -11.40 18.52
C VAL A 278 -9.52 -11.29 17.01
N PHE A 279 -8.94 -10.23 16.43
CA PHE A 279 -8.91 -10.05 14.97
C PHE A 279 -8.23 -11.22 14.26
N HIS A 280 -7.09 -11.67 14.79
CA HIS A 280 -6.38 -12.84 14.25
C HIS A 280 -7.28 -14.08 14.23
N LYS A 281 -7.95 -14.40 15.35
CA LYS A 281 -8.80 -15.57 15.45
C LYS A 281 -10.07 -15.49 14.61
N GLU A 282 -10.81 -14.38 14.71
CA GLU A 282 -12.15 -14.22 14.13
C GLU A 282 -12.14 -13.90 12.63
N TYR A 283 -11.05 -13.29 12.13
CA TYR A 283 -10.96 -12.85 10.73
C TYR A 283 -9.75 -13.44 10.01
N GLU A 284 -8.54 -13.36 10.56
CA GLU A 284 -7.36 -13.75 9.81
C GLU A 284 -7.27 -15.26 9.62
N VAL A 285 -7.45 -16.04 10.67
CA VAL A 285 -7.48 -17.52 10.60
C VAL A 285 -8.72 -17.98 9.83
N ALA A 286 -9.91 -17.47 10.18
CA ALA A 286 -11.17 -17.86 9.55
C ALA A 286 -11.15 -17.63 8.02
N VAL A 287 -10.69 -16.45 7.57
CA VAL A 287 -10.67 -16.11 6.14
C VAL A 287 -9.54 -16.80 5.39
N LEU A 288 -8.30 -16.79 5.94
CA LEU A 288 -7.12 -17.27 5.21
C LEU A 288 -6.94 -18.79 5.29
N ARG A 289 -7.26 -19.41 6.43
CA ARG A 289 -7.04 -20.83 6.66
C ARG A 289 -8.32 -21.63 6.40
N ASP A 290 -9.44 -21.17 6.97
CA ASP A 290 -10.69 -21.91 6.97
C ASP A 290 -11.59 -21.52 5.78
N GLN A 291 -11.17 -20.50 4.97
CA GLN A 291 -11.87 -19.97 3.80
C GLN A 291 -13.34 -19.58 4.10
N ASP A 292 -13.58 -19.07 5.30
CA ASP A 292 -14.90 -18.67 5.78
C ASP A 292 -15.39 -17.40 5.07
N GLN A 293 -16.33 -17.58 4.15
CA GLN A 293 -16.93 -16.51 3.37
C GLN A 293 -17.81 -15.58 4.22
N GLU A 294 -18.41 -16.08 5.29
CA GLU A 294 -19.25 -15.28 6.19
C GLU A 294 -18.38 -14.31 6.99
N ALA A 295 -17.27 -14.78 7.54
CA ALA A 295 -16.28 -13.93 8.22
C ALA A 295 -15.73 -12.85 7.28
N LEU A 296 -15.46 -13.20 6.01
CA LEU A 296 -15.03 -12.26 5.00
C LEU A 296 -16.08 -11.18 4.70
N LEU A 297 -17.33 -11.56 4.49
CA LEU A 297 -18.44 -10.64 4.23
C LEU A 297 -18.67 -9.71 5.43
N LYS A 298 -18.60 -10.24 6.64
CA LYS A 298 -18.73 -9.47 7.88
C LYS A 298 -17.61 -8.43 8.00
N LEU A 299 -16.36 -8.80 7.69
CA LEU A 299 -15.24 -7.85 7.68
C LEU A 299 -15.44 -6.76 6.62
N LYS A 300 -15.81 -7.14 5.39
CA LYS A 300 -16.08 -6.19 4.29
C LYS A 300 -17.14 -5.15 4.67
N ARG A 301 -18.25 -5.57 5.25
CA ARG A 301 -19.31 -4.68 5.70
C ARG A 301 -18.84 -3.75 6.82
N LEU A 302 -18.07 -4.28 7.77
CA LEU A 302 -17.54 -3.51 8.88
C LEU A 302 -16.62 -2.38 8.42
N ILE A 303 -15.72 -2.63 7.48
CA ILE A 303 -14.73 -1.64 7.00
C ILE A 303 -15.22 -0.78 5.85
N GLY A 304 -16.23 -1.24 5.10
CA GLY A 304 -16.70 -0.62 3.85
C GLY A 304 -16.92 0.89 3.93
N PRO A 305 -17.62 1.42 4.92
CA PRO A 305 -17.85 2.86 5.06
C PRO A 305 -16.57 3.70 5.22
N PHE A 306 -15.49 3.10 5.70
CA PHE A 306 -14.24 3.75 6.07
C PHE A 306 -13.10 3.52 5.08
N VAL A 307 -13.37 2.85 3.96
CA VAL A 307 -12.39 2.59 2.89
C VAL A 307 -12.98 3.01 1.56
N LEU A 308 -12.41 4.05 0.96
CA LEU A 308 -12.77 4.45 -0.40
C LEU A 308 -11.70 3.97 -1.36
N ARG A 309 -12.05 3.02 -2.23
CA ARG A 309 -11.17 2.47 -3.27
C ARG A 309 -11.82 2.56 -4.64
N ARG A 310 -11.09 3.16 -5.58
CA ARG A 310 -11.47 3.20 -6.99
C ARG A 310 -10.29 2.75 -7.84
N VAL A 311 -10.57 1.98 -8.87
CA VAL A 311 -9.57 1.53 -9.82
C VAL A 311 -9.57 2.43 -11.07
N LYS A 312 -8.40 2.57 -11.71
CA LYS A 312 -8.22 3.45 -12.87
C LYS A 312 -9.22 3.17 -13.99
N LYS A 313 -9.48 1.88 -14.27
CA LYS A 313 -10.39 1.44 -15.33
C LYS A 313 -11.82 1.97 -15.18
N ASP A 314 -12.28 2.18 -13.95
CA ASP A 314 -13.65 2.61 -13.68
C ASP A 314 -13.82 4.12 -13.84
N VAL A 315 -12.80 4.90 -13.48
CA VAL A 315 -12.90 6.37 -13.34
C VAL A 315 -12.13 7.16 -14.41
N LEU A 316 -11.18 6.55 -15.12
CA LEU A 316 -10.36 7.20 -16.16
C LEU A 316 -10.56 6.51 -17.51
N LYS A 317 -11.72 6.74 -18.13
CA LYS A 317 -12.03 6.16 -19.44
C LYS A 317 -11.16 6.70 -20.58
N GLU A 318 -10.57 7.87 -20.39
CA GLU A 318 -9.67 8.51 -21.36
C GLU A 318 -8.20 8.05 -21.25
N LEU A 319 -7.83 7.33 -20.18
CA LEU A 319 -6.47 6.82 -20.05
C LEU A 319 -6.26 5.67 -21.04
N PRO A 320 -5.26 5.74 -21.92
CA PRO A 320 -4.97 4.65 -22.85
C PRO A 320 -4.74 3.33 -22.13
N ASP A 321 -5.12 2.22 -22.76
CA ASP A 321 -4.96 0.89 -22.19
C ASP A 321 -3.49 0.56 -21.93
N LYS A 322 -3.25 -0.22 -20.88
CA LYS A 322 -1.96 -0.79 -20.54
C LYS A 322 -1.91 -2.23 -21.08
N ILE A 323 -0.92 -2.51 -21.93
CA ILE A 323 -0.65 -3.87 -22.41
C ILE A 323 0.49 -4.47 -21.61
N GLU A 324 0.27 -5.64 -21.00
CA GLU A 324 1.30 -6.37 -20.28
C GLU A 324 1.67 -7.64 -21.04
N GLN A 325 2.98 -7.85 -21.24
CA GLN A 325 3.52 -9.00 -21.94
C GLN A 325 4.66 -9.63 -21.15
N VAL A 326 4.63 -10.96 -21.01
CA VAL A 326 5.75 -11.71 -20.47
C VAL A 326 6.65 -12.12 -21.64
N VAL A 327 7.92 -11.76 -21.54
CA VAL A 327 8.94 -12.11 -22.54
C VAL A 327 9.89 -13.12 -21.91
N TYR A 328 9.90 -14.32 -22.46
CA TYR A 328 10.74 -15.39 -21.97
C TYR A 328 12.13 -15.37 -22.60
N SER A 329 13.16 -15.55 -21.78
CA SER A 329 14.52 -15.86 -22.18
C SER A 329 14.88 -17.27 -21.71
N HIS A 330 15.70 -17.99 -22.45
CA HIS A 330 16.14 -19.34 -22.11
C HIS A 330 17.60 -19.32 -21.69
N LEU A 331 17.94 -20.04 -20.61
CA LEU A 331 19.35 -20.23 -20.25
C LEU A 331 19.99 -21.20 -21.24
N GLU A 332 21.16 -20.84 -21.74
CA GLU A 332 21.93 -21.66 -22.70
C GLU A 332 23.39 -21.86 -22.24
N GLY A 333 24.02 -22.90 -22.74
CA GLY A 333 25.44 -23.15 -22.53
C GLY A 333 25.89 -23.12 -21.05
N GLU A 334 26.97 -22.41 -20.80
CA GLU A 334 27.60 -22.31 -19.48
C GLU A 334 26.67 -21.65 -18.43
N GLN A 335 25.81 -20.71 -18.85
CA GLN A 335 24.85 -20.06 -17.93
C GLN A 335 23.85 -21.10 -17.40
N ARG A 336 23.35 -22.00 -18.27
CA ARG A 336 22.42 -23.06 -17.86
C ARG A 336 23.09 -24.04 -16.89
N MET A 337 24.31 -24.52 -17.25
CA MET A 337 25.07 -25.43 -16.38
C MET A 337 25.32 -24.83 -15.00
N LEU A 338 25.71 -23.58 -14.95
CA LEU A 338 25.92 -22.86 -13.68
C LEU A 338 24.64 -22.78 -12.84
N TYR A 339 23.50 -22.45 -13.49
CA TYR A 339 22.21 -22.36 -12.79
C TYR A 339 21.82 -23.72 -12.20
N VAL A 340 21.86 -24.79 -13.00
CA VAL A 340 21.50 -26.16 -12.58
C VAL A 340 22.41 -26.64 -11.45
N ALA A 341 23.72 -26.44 -11.56
CA ALA A 341 24.66 -26.82 -10.51
C ALA A 341 24.37 -26.13 -9.18
N LYS A 342 24.10 -24.81 -9.21
CA LYS A 342 23.80 -24.05 -8.01
C LYS A 342 22.42 -24.37 -7.42
N ALA A 343 21.44 -24.66 -8.24
CA ALA A 343 20.11 -25.06 -7.78
C ALA A 343 20.13 -26.47 -7.12
N LEU A 344 20.89 -27.43 -7.69
CA LEU A 344 21.09 -28.74 -7.09
C LEU A 344 21.90 -28.67 -5.78
N GLU A 345 22.94 -27.84 -5.73
CA GLU A 345 23.70 -27.57 -4.49
C GLU A 345 22.74 -27.05 -3.38
N LEU A 346 21.89 -26.10 -3.70
CA LEU A 346 20.94 -25.53 -2.75
C LEU A 346 19.93 -26.59 -2.27
N LYS A 347 19.36 -27.38 -3.17
CA LYS A 347 18.42 -28.46 -2.83
C LYS A 347 19.09 -29.53 -1.94
N ARG A 348 20.28 -29.99 -2.28
CA ARG A 348 21.03 -31.00 -1.51
C ARG A 348 21.35 -30.50 -0.09
N THR A 349 21.72 -29.23 0.05
CA THR A 349 22.09 -28.64 1.35
C THR A 349 20.90 -28.58 2.31
N PHE A 350 19.67 -28.41 1.81
CA PHE A 350 18.47 -28.19 2.61
C PHE A 350 17.42 -29.31 2.53
N SER A 351 17.71 -30.42 1.82
CA SER A 351 16.86 -31.63 1.78
C SER A 351 16.92 -32.46 3.08
N GLN A 352 17.87 -32.17 3.96
CA GLN A 352 17.96 -32.78 5.29
C GLN A 352 17.34 -31.82 6.32
N ASP A 353 16.35 -32.28 7.06
CA ASP A 353 15.62 -31.55 8.09
C ASP A 353 16.53 -30.74 9.03
N MET A 354 16.66 -29.45 8.78
CA MET A 354 17.30 -28.51 9.69
C MET A 354 16.26 -27.55 10.24
N PRO A 355 15.75 -27.76 11.47
CA PRO A 355 14.87 -26.78 12.11
C PRO A 355 15.69 -25.59 12.62
N GLY A 356 15.41 -24.38 12.12
CA GLY A 356 15.97 -23.16 12.69
C GLY A 356 15.90 -21.93 11.78
N ASN A 357 15.82 -20.75 12.37
CA ASN A 357 15.81 -19.46 11.65
C ASN A 357 17.05 -19.22 10.78
N GLY A 358 18.19 -19.89 11.05
CA GLY A 358 19.40 -19.82 10.25
C GLY A 358 19.26 -20.48 8.88
N ALA A 359 18.52 -21.59 8.77
CA ALA A 359 18.30 -22.28 7.51
C ALA A 359 17.51 -21.42 6.52
N LYS A 360 16.45 -20.72 6.98
CA LYS A 360 15.65 -19.82 6.14
C LYS A 360 16.49 -18.69 5.53
N LEU A 361 17.41 -18.11 6.30
CA LEU A 361 18.28 -17.02 5.81
C LEU A 361 19.25 -17.53 4.74
N GLN A 362 19.79 -18.74 4.89
CA GLN A 362 20.69 -19.36 3.91
C GLN A 362 19.94 -19.74 2.63
N ILE A 363 18.72 -20.27 2.72
CA ILE A 363 17.86 -20.53 1.56
C ILE A 363 17.61 -19.24 0.79
N LEU A 364 17.21 -18.16 1.48
CA LEU A 364 16.99 -16.85 0.86
C LEU A 364 18.24 -16.31 0.16
N SER A 365 19.43 -16.50 0.74
CA SER A 365 20.70 -16.13 0.10
C SER A 365 20.96 -16.94 -1.15
N GLY A 366 20.68 -18.25 -1.13
CA GLY A 366 20.80 -19.14 -2.29
C GLY A 366 19.83 -18.76 -3.41
N LEU A 367 18.56 -18.50 -3.09
CA LEU A 367 17.57 -18.02 -4.04
C LEU A 367 17.97 -16.68 -4.68
N MET A 368 18.56 -15.76 -3.90
CA MET A 368 19.08 -14.51 -4.42
C MET A 368 20.19 -14.75 -5.45
N ARG A 369 21.11 -15.69 -5.20
CA ARG A 369 22.16 -16.05 -6.16
C ARG A 369 21.59 -16.67 -7.43
N LEU A 370 20.61 -17.58 -7.34
CA LEU A 370 19.94 -18.15 -8.52
C LEU A 370 19.31 -17.05 -9.38
N ARG A 371 18.66 -16.07 -8.77
CA ARG A 371 18.09 -14.93 -9.49
C ARG A 371 19.16 -14.04 -10.14
N GLN A 372 20.29 -13.84 -9.48
CA GLN A 372 21.42 -13.14 -10.09
C GLN A 372 21.97 -13.87 -11.31
N ILE A 373 22.07 -15.22 -11.26
CA ILE A 373 22.49 -16.04 -12.40
C ILE A 373 21.47 -15.92 -13.55
N CYS A 374 20.17 -15.88 -13.27
CA CYS A 374 19.14 -15.63 -14.29
C CYS A 374 19.31 -14.26 -14.95
N CYS A 375 19.62 -13.22 -14.18
CA CYS A 375 19.86 -11.88 -14.69
C CYS A 375 21.14 -11.77 -15.51
N ASP A 376 22.27 -12.12 -14.91
CA ASP A 376 23.61 -12.16 -15.53
C ASP A 376 24.57 -12.85 -14.53
N PRO A 377 25.21 -13.97 -14.90
CA PRO A 377 26.16 -14.66 -14.00
C PRO A 377 27.30 -13.79 -13.52
N GLY A 378 27.68 -12.77 -14.28
CA GLY A 378 28.69 -11.81 -13.87
C GLY A 378 28.31 -10.92 -12.68
N LEU A 379 27.09 -11.04 -12.16
CA LEU A 379 26.69 -10.43 -10.87
C LEU A 379 27.22 -11.22 -9.66
N CYS A 380 27.53 -12.52 -9.86
CA CYS A 380 28.01 -13.42 -8.80
C CYS A 380 29.41 -13.98 -9.07
N LEU A 381 29.86 -13.98 -10.31
CA LEU A 381 31.15 -14.57 -10.73
C LEU A 381 32.04 -13.51 -11.37
N GLU A 382 33.17 -13.24 -10.76
CA GLU A 382 34.19 -12.39 -11.35
C GLU A 382 34.78 -13.05 -12.59
N GLY A 383 34.97 -12.28 -13.66
CA GLY A 383 35.55 -12.81 -14.92
C GLY A 383 34.58 -13.50 -15.85
N TRP A 384 33.28 -13.54 -15.59
CA TRP A 384 32.29 -14.10 -16.51
C TRP A 384 32.30 -13.38 -17.87
N ARG A 385 32.43 -14.14 -18.98
CA ARG A 385 32.53 -13.60 -20.35
C ARG A 385 31.50 -14.16 -21.32
N SER A 386 30.79 -15.23 -20.96
CA SER A 386 29.89 -15.96 -21.86
C SER A 386 28.55 -15.29 -22.12
N GLY A 387 28.38 -14.03 -21.69
CA GLY A 387 27.13 -13.26 -21.90
C GLY A 387 25.97 -13.66 -20.97
N SER A 388 24.80 -13.13 -21.26
CA SER A 388 23.55 -13.42 -20.57
C SER A 388 22.39 -13.38 -21.56
N ALA A 389 21.65 -14.47 -21.68
CA ALA A 389 20.52 -14.58 -22.60
C ALA A 389 19.47 -13.51 -22.32
N LYS A 390 19.17 -13.23 -21.03
CA LYS A 390 18.22 -12.20 -20.64
C LYS A 390 18.70 -10.79 -21.02
N LEU A 391 20.01 -10.52 -20.88
CA LEU A 391 20.57 -9.23 -21.27
C LEU A 391 20.42 -8.99 -22.78
N GLU A 392 20.72 -10.00 -23.61
CA GLU A 392 20.54 -9.87 -25.08
C GLU A 392 19.06 -9.66 -25.43
N THR A 393 18.13 -10.42 -24.84
CA THR A 393 16.68 -10.20 -25.02
C THR A 393 16.27 -8.76 -24.61
N CYS A 394 16.82 -8.25 -23.52
CA CYS A 394 16.57 -6.89 -23.07
C CYS A 394 17.09 -5.85 -24.07
N MET A 395 18.32 -6.03 -24.56
CA MET A 395 18.93 -5.14 -25.55
C MET A 395 18.14 -5.11 -26.86
N ASP A 396 17.61 -6.27 -27.31
CA ASP A 396 16.75 -6.34 -28.49
C ASP A 396 15.46 -5.54 -28.32
N LEU A 397 14.80 -5.62 -27.14
CA LEU A 397 13.63 -4.81 -26.84
C LEU A 397 13.96 -3.31 -26.83
N ILE A 398 15.10 -2.93 -26.24
CA ILE A 398 15.51 -1.53 -26.19
C ILE A 398 15.80 -1.00 -27.59
N ARG A 399 16.55 -1.76 -28.44
CA ARG A 399 16.83 -1.34 -29.83
C ARG A 399 15.55 -1.11 -30.61
N ARG A 400 14.62 -2.06 -30.61
CA ARG A 400 13.31 -1.91 -31.27
C ARG A 400 12.51 -0.73 -30.75
N GLY A 401 12.51 -0.52 -29.43
CA GLY A 401 11.83 0.61 -28.82
C GLY A 401 12.46 1.95 -29.19
N THR A 402 13.79 2.04 -29.24
CA THR A 402 14.50 3.26 -29.62
C THR A 402 14.39 3.56 -31.12
N GLU A 403 14.40 2.55 -31.98
CA GLU A 403 14.12 2.68 -33.42
C GLU A 403 12.69 3.19 -33.67
N GLY A 404 11.72 2.81 -32.82
CA GLY A 404 10.34 3.30 -32.85
C GLY A 404 10.13 4.65 -32.17
N GLU A 405 11.17 5.37 -31.78
CA GLU A 405 11.11 6.66 -31.08
C GLU A 405 10.34 6.59 -29.74
N HIS A 406 10.31 5.43 -29.11
CA HIS A 406 9.71 5.22 -27.80
C HIS A 406 10.64 5.63 -26.66
N LYS A 407 10.07 6.13 -25.58
CA LYS A 407 10.79 6.35 -24.31
C LYS A 407 10.60 5.18 -23.37
N ILE A 408 11.69 4.62 -22.89
CA ILE A 408 11.74 3.36 -22.17
C ILE A 408 12.11 3.59 -20.70
N LEU A 409 11.30 3.06 -19.77
CA LEU A 409 11.69 2.88 -18.37
C LEU A 409 12.12 1.43 -18.16
N LEU A 410 13.29 1.24 -17.61
CA LEU A 410 13.78 -0.09 -17.25
C LEU A 410 13.99 -0.17 -15.74
N PHE A 411 13.31 -1.13 -15.11
CA PHE A 411 13.39 -1.37 -13.68
C PHE A 411 14.14 -2.67 -13.37
N SER A 412 15.04 -2.61 -12.40
CA SER A 412 15.68 -3.79 -11.81
C SER A 412 15.86 -3.61 -10.29
N GLN A 413 15.83 -4.71 -9.55
CA GLN A 413 16.19 -4.68 -8.13
C GLN A 413 17.73 -4.62 -7.93
N PHE A 414 18.51 -5.08 -8.91
CA PHE A 414 19.96 -5.15 -8.84
C PHE A 414 20.58 -3.89 -9.45
N THR A 415 21.14 -3.01 -8.61
CA THR A 415 21.82 -1.79 -9.10
C THR A 415 23.03 -2.12 -9.97
N SER A 416 23.76 -3.19 -9.63
CA SER A 416 24.86 -3.70 -10.45
C SER A 416 24.43 -4.18 -11.84
N MET A 417 23.17 -4.67 -11.98
CA MET A 417 22.62 -5.00 -13.30
C MET A 417 22.33 -3.73 -14.11
N LEU A 418 21.77 -2.69 -13.49
CA LEU A 418 21.56 -1.40 -14.16
C LEU A 418 22.87 -0.80 -14.68
N GLU A 419 23.94 -0.92 -13.92
CA GLU A 419 25.28 -0.48 -14.36
C GLU A 419 25.79 -1.27 -15.57
N ARG A 420 25.54 -2.60 -15.60
CA ARG A 420 25.92 -3.46 -16.75
C ARG A 420 25.12 -3.09 -18.00
N ILE A 421 23.81 -2.89 -17.84
CA ILE A 421 22.94 -2.43 -18.93
C ILE A 421 23.39 -1.05 -19.42
N SER A 422 23.68 -0.10 -18.53
CA SER A 422 24.15 1.24 -18.88
C SER A 422 25.44 1.20 -19.72
N ARG A 423 26.42 0.39 -19.30
CA ARG A 423 27.66 0.19 -20.06
C ARG A 423 27.44 -0.45 -21.42
N ARG A 424 26.44 -1.33 -21.53
CA ARG A 424 26.09 -1.97 -22.82
C ARG A 424 25.44 -0.97 -23.76
N LEU A 425 24.51 -0.14 -23.24
CA LEU A 425 23.87 0.93 -24.00
C LEU A 425 24.88 1.97 -24.50
N GLU A 426 25.82 2.36 -23.65
CA GLU A 426 26.90 3.28 -24.02
C GLU A 426 27.75 2.73 -25.18
N LYS A 427 28.11 1.43 -25.17
CA LYS A 427 28.84 0.79 -26.26
C LYS A 427 28.04 0.76 -27.57
N GLU A 428 26.73 0.72 -27.50
CA GLU A 428 25.83 0.76 -28.64
C GLU A 428 25.42 2.18 -29.08
N GLY A 429 25.95 3.20 -28.39
CA GLY A 429 25.65 4.62 -28.67
C GLY A 429 24.25 5.06 -28.25
N ILE A 430 23.57 4.29 -27.40
CA ILE A 430 22.22 4.62 -26.89
C ILE A 430 22.36 5.39 -25.59
N GLU A 431 21.88 6.65 -25.57
CA GLU A 431 21.93 7.49 -24.38
C GLU A 431 20.98 6.97 -23.31
N SER A 432 21.43 6.94 -22.04
CA SER A 432 20.62 6.52 -20.92
C SER A 432 20.87 7.34 -19.67
N ILE A 433 19.83 7.47 -18.83
CA ILE A 433 19.90 8.04 -17.50
C ILE A 433 19.77 6.91 -16.49
N CYS A 434 20.54 6.94 -15.40
CA CYS A 434 20.46 5.93 -14.33
C CYS A 434 20.08 6.56 -12.99
N LEU A 435 19.02 6.06 -12.35
CA LEU A 435 18.54 6.48 -11.05
C LEU A 435 18.59 5.34 -10.05
N THR A 436 19.49 5.46 -9.08
CA THR A 436 19.64 4.52 -7.97
C THR A 436 19.37 5.18 -6.62
N GLY A 437 19.39 4.39 -5.55
CA GLY A 437 19.25 4.90 -4.18
C GLY A 437 20.35 5.89 -3.76
N ALA A 438 21.52 5.83 -4.40
CA ALA A 438 22.67 6.71 -4.11
C ALA A 438 22.48 8.16 -4.61
N VAL A 439 21.59 8.39 -5.60
CA VAL A 439 21.35 9.72 -6.17
C VAL A 439 20.64 10.62 -5.14
N PRO A 440 21.20 11.83 -4.86
CA PRO A 440 20.58 12.80 -3.96
C PRO A 440 19.16 13.21 -4.40
N LYS A 441 18.29 13.52 -3.44
CA LYS A 441 16.86 13.79 -3.71
C LYS A 441 16.61 14.93 -4.68
N GLU A 442 17.37 16.01 -4.57
CA GLU A 442 17.26 17.19 -5.43
C GLU A 442 17.67 16.87 -6.88
N GLU A 443 18.67 16.02 -7.03
CA GLU A 443 19.16 15.61 -8.35
C GLU A 443 18.18 14.68 -9.07
N ARG A 444 17.42 13.86 -8.32
CA ARG A 444 16.38 12.99 -8.89
C ARG A 444 15.35 13.75 -9.71
N LEU A 445 14.93 14.92 -9.23
CA LEU A 445 13.97 15.77 -9.93
C LEU A 445 14.55 16.30 -11.24
N LYS A 446 15.83 16.68 -11.24
CA LYS A 446 16.53 17.14 -12.45
C LYS A 446 16.65 16.02 -13.49
N LEU A 447 16.96 14.80 -13.06
CA LEU A 447 17.02 13.63 -13.96
C LEU A 447 15.65 13.31 -14.59
N VAL A 448 14.57 13.40 -13.82
CA VAL A 448 13.20 13.23 -14.34
C VAL A 448 12.83 14.33 -15.34
N GLU A 449 13.18 15.59 -15.05
CA GLU A 449 12.96 16.70 -15.97
C GLU A 449 13.76 16.54 -17.25
N ARG A 450 15.02 16.11 -17.14
CA ARG A 450 15.88 15.82 -18.27
C ARG A 450 15.28 14.73 -19.15
N PHE A 451 14.87 13.59 -18.58
CA PHE A 451 14.21 12.52 -19.32
C PHE A 451 12.93 12.98 -20.02
N SER A 452 12.16 13.85 -19.36
CA SER A 452 10.89 14.34 -19.93
C SER A 452 11.07 15.33 -21.07
N LYS A 453 12.07 16.23 -20.97
CA LYS A 453 12.26 17.36 -21.89
C LYS A 453 13.28 17.08 -22.99
N GLU A 454 14.31 16.28 -22.71
CA GLU A 454 15.37 15.93 -23.66
C GLU A 454 15.06 14.63 -24.39
N ASN A 455 15.75 14.40 -25.50
CA ASN A 455 15.58 13.18 -26.30
C ASN A 455 16.40 11.99 -25.79
N VAL A 456 16.36 11.74 -24.47
CA VAL A 456 16.99 10.55 -23.87
C VAL A 456 16.01 9.39 -23.95
N PRO A 457 16.33 8.31 -24.68
CA PRO A 457 15.38 7.21 -24.91
C PRO A 457 15.22 6.26 -23.73
N VAL A 458 16.23 6.08 -22.87
CA VAL A 458 16.22 5.05 -21.83
C VAL A 458 16.46 5.64 -20.45
N PHE A 459 15.58 5.30 -19.49
CA PHE A 459 15.77 5.63 -18.10
C PHE A 459 15.84 4.35 -17.26
N LEU A 460 17.01 4.05 -16.73
CA LEU A 460 17.32 2.92 -15.87
C LEU A 460 17.03 3.29 -14.40
N ILE A 461 16.18 2.53 -13.73
CA ILE A 461 15.71 2.89 -12.40
C ILE A 461 15.80 1.67 -11.47
N SER A 462 16.43 1.84 -10.30
CA SER A 462 16.35 0.79 -9.29
C SER A 462 14.93 0.76 -8.68
N LEU A 463 14.33 -0.43 -8.51
CA LEU A 463 12.96 -0.59 -8.00
C LEU A 463 12.73 0.13 -6.68
N LYS A 464 13.71 0.13 -5.78
CA LYS A 464 13.65 0.88 -4.52
C LYS A 464 13.61 2.40 -4.72
N ALA A 465 14.27 2.93 -5.73
CA ALA A 465 14.25 4.35 -6.06
C ALA A 465 12.99 4.71 -6.88
N GLY A 466 12.51 3.81 -7.72
CA GLY A 466 11.31 3.97 -8.54
C GLY A 466 10.01 4.05 -7.74
N GLY A 467 9.96 3.48 -6.53
CA GLY A 467 8.81 3.60 -5.62
C GLY A 467 8.57 5.02 -5.06
N THR A 468 9.31 6.03 -5.49
CA THR A 468 9.38 7.35 -4.85
C THR A 468 8.64 8.47 -5.58
N GLY A 469 7.36 8.32 -5.89
CA GLY A 469 6.48 9.45 -6.30
C GLY A 469 6.88 10.23 -7.56
N LEU A 470 7.74 9.66 -8.41
CA LEU A 470 8.18 10.28 -9.64
C LEU A 470 7.05 10.30 -10.68
N ASN A 471 6.98 11.37 -11.49
CA ASN A 471 6.09 11.43 -12.65
C ASN A 471 6.90 11.14 -13.92
N LEU A 472 6.61 10.01 -14.58
CA LEU A 472 7.37 9.50 -15.73
C LEU A 472 6.46 9.24 -16.94
N THR A 473 5.39 10.05 -17.10
CA THR A 473 4.41 9.93 -18.18
C THR A 473 4.99 10.17 -19.59
N ALA A 474 6.22 10.63 -19.70
CA ALA A 474 6.92 10.72 -20.98
C ALA A 474 7.25 9.35 -21.60
N ALA A 475 7.28 8.28 -20.78
CA ALA A 475 7.58 6.93 -21.23
C ALA A 475 6.31 6.17 -21.63
N ASP A 476 6.41 5.40 -22.69
CA ASP A 476 5.36 4.53 -23.21
C ASP A 476 5.77 3.05 -23.24
N ILE A 477 7.03 2.73 -22.96
CA ILE A 477 7.51 1.37 -22.73
C ILE A 477 8.06 1.24 -21.32
N VAL A 478 7.66 0.17 -20.62
CA VAL A 478 8.17 -0.18 -19.29
C VAL A 478 8.74 -1.60 -19.35
N ILE A 479 9.99 -1.79 -18.96
CA ILE A 479 10.65 -3.08 -18.92
C ILE A 479 10.96 -3.41 -17.45
N HIS A 480 10.39 -4.50 -16.93
CA HIS A 480 10.80 -5.12 -15.68
C HIS A 480 11.82 -6.21 -16.02
N TYR A 481 13.09 -5.93 -15.73
CA TYR A 481 14.21 -6.81 -16.06
C TYR A 481 14.19 -8.10 -15.25
N ASP A 482 13.81 -8.02 -13.99
CA ASP A 482 13.69 -9.15 -13.07
C ASP A 482 12.37 -9.10 -12.29
N PRO A 483 11.74 -10.27 -12.00
CA PRO A 483 10.49 -10.31 -11.25
C PRO A 483 10.75 -9.90 -9.80
N TRP A 484 9.81 -9.13 -9.21
CA TRP A 484 9.88 -8.74 -7.82
C TRP A 484 8.92 -9.59 -6.99
N TRP A 485 9.32 -10.04 -5.81
CA TRP A 485 8.45 -10.81 -4.91
C TRP A 485 7.17 -10.06 -4.53
N ASN A 486 7.25 -8.74 -4.36
CA ASN A 486 6.11 -7.88 -4.10
C ASN A 486 5.60 -7.28 -5.42
N VAL A 487 4.48 -7.82 -5.91
CA VAL A 487 3.81 -7.38 -7.14
C VAL A 487 3.34 -5.93 -7.03
N ALA A 488 2.89 -5.50 -5.83
CA ALA A 488 2.44 -4.13 -5.60
C ALA A 488 3.56 -3.11 -5.89
N ALA A 489 4.80 -3.40 -5.46
CA ALA A 489 5.94 -2.52 -5.76
C ALA A 489 6.27 -2.49 -7.26
N GLN A 490 6.07 -3.58 -7.99
CA GLN A 490 6.24 -3.65 -9.43
C GLN A 490 5.15 -2.86 -10.17
N ASN A 491 3.90 -3.04 -9.78
CA ASN A 491 2.77 -2.26 -10.30
C ASN A 491 2.93 -0.77 -9.99
N GLN A 492 3.38 -0.43 -8.78
CA GLN A 492 3.70 0.94 -8.38
C GLN A 492 4.75 1.59 -9.29
N ALA A 493 5.78 0.83 -9.70
CA ALA A 493 6.79 1.31 -10.64
C ALA A 493 6.18 1.55 -12.04
N THR A 494 5.36 0.62 -12.55
CA THR A 494 4.62 0.77 -13.81
C THR A 494 3.69 1.98 -13.80
N ASP A 495 2.99 2.22 -12.70
CA ASP A 495 2.05 3.31 -12.52
C ASP A 495 2.69 4.71 -12.55
N ARG A 496 4.02 4.79 -12.57
CA ARG A 496 4.75 6.06 -12.82
C ARG A 496 4.64 6.52 -14.27
N ALA A 497 4.53 5.58 -15.21
CA ALA A 497 4.26 5.86 -16.63
C ALA A 497 2.74 5.90 -16.93
N HIS A 498 1.97 4.95 -16.34
CA HIS A 498 0.55 4.80 -16.60
C HIS A 498 -0.31 5.55 -15.57
N ARG A 499 -0.44 6.88 -15.75
CA ARG A 499 -1.20 7.78 -14.86
C ARG A 499 -1.78 8.95 -15.63
N ILE A 500 -2.59 9.78 -14.95
CA ILE A 500 -3.14 11.01 -15.54
C ILE A 500 -2.04 11.84 -16.19
N GLY A 501 -2.26 12.20 -17.48
CA GLY A 501 -1.29 12.89 -18.32
C GLY A 501 -0.50 11.97 -19.26
N GLN A 502 -0.78 10.67 -19.27
CA GLN A 502 -0.31 9.75 -20.29
C GLN A 502 -1.25 9.78 -21.50
N GLU A 503 -0.70 10.07 -22.68
CA GLU A 503 -1.45 10.17 -23.94
C GLU A 503 -1.22 8.98 -24.86
N LYS A 504 -0.14 8.22 -24.60
CA LYS A 504 0.24 7.04 -25.38
C LYS A 504 -0.14 5.75 -24.67
N GLN A 505 -0.42 4.70 -25.43
CA GLN A 505 -0.59 3.36 -24.90
C GLN A 505 0.72 2.89 -24.23
N VAL A 506 0.64 2.42 -22.99
CA VAL A 506 1.80 1.94 -22.25
C VAL A 506 1.95 0.43 -22.43
N THR A 507 3.09 0.01 -22.99
CA THR A 507 3.44 -1.41 -23.10
C THR A 507 4.42 -1.80 -22.00
N VAL A 508 4.08 -2.84 -21.24
CA VAL A 508 4.87 -3.34 -20.12
C VAL A 508 5.44 -4.71 -20.45
N TYR A 509 6.75 -4.83 -20.53
CA TYR A 509 7.45 -6.08 -20.72
C TYR A 509 7.98 -6.61 -19.38
N ARG A 510 7.65 -7.86 -19.07
CA ARG A 510 8.21 -8.59 -17.92
C ARG A 510 9.17 -9.65 -18.45
N LEU A 511 10.47 -9.46 -18.21
CA LEU A 511 11.48 -10.43 -18.64
C LEU A 511 11.58 -11.55 -17.61
N ILE A 512 11.33 -12.77 -18.04
CA ILE A 512 11.35 -13.98 -17.22
C ILE A 512 12.28 -15.01 -17.87
N THR A 513 13.15 -15.58 -17.07
CA THR A 513 13.96 -16.73 -17.51
C THR A 513 13.14 -17.99 -17.31
N LYS A 514 12.85 -18.68 -18.41
CA LYS A 514 12.00 -19.88 -18.44
C LYS A 514 12.69 -21.07 -17.76
N ASP A 515 11.91 -21.98 -17.20
CA ASP A 515 12.37 -23.17 -16.48
C ASP A 515 13.33 -22.84 -15.31
N THR A 516 13.07 -21.71 -14.64
CA THR A 516 13.87 -21.23 -13.51
C THR A 516 13.02 -20.74 -12.36
N ILE A 517 13.69 -20.37 -11.26
CA ILE A 517 13.05 -19.74 -10.11
C ILE A 517 12.22 -18.51 -10.49
N GLU A 518 12.55 -17.79 -11.57
CA GLU A 518 11.79 -16.59 -11.95
C GLU A 518 10.39 -16.92 -12.48
N GLU A 519 10.25 -17.98 -13.26
CA GLU A 519 8.95 -18.46 -13.72
C GLU A 519 8.11 -18.98 -12.55
N ASN A 520 8.72 -19.71 -11.62
CA ASN A 520 8.03 -20.20 -10.44
C ASN A 520 7.56 -19.06 -9.52
N ILE A 521 8.36 -17.98 -9.41
CA ILE A 521 7.93 -16.75 -8.71
C ILE A 521 6.71 -16.14 -9.41
N LEU A 522 6.72 -16.05 -10.75
CA LEU A 522 5.60 -15.51 -11.52
C LEU A 522 4.33 -16.34 -11.30
N ASN A 523 4.40 -17.67 -11.43
CA ASN A 523 3.28 -18.58 -11.22
C ASN A 523 2.71 -18.47 -9.80
N LEU A 524 3.58 -18.35 -8.81
CA LEU A 524 3.20 -18.15 -7.40
C LEU A 524 2.51 -16.80 -7.18
N GLN A 525 2.95 -15.75 -7.87
CA GLN A 525 2.30 -14.44 -7.85
C GLN A 525 0.89 -14.49 -8.45
N GLU A 526 0.74 -15.15 -9.61
CA GLU A 526 -0.55 -15.27 -10.30
C GLU A 526 -1.57 -16.09 -9.50
N ALA A 527 -1.16 -17.24 -8.93
CA ALA A 527 -2.01 -18.07 -8.09
C ALA A 527 -2.54 -17.31 -6.86
N LYS A 528 -1.72 -16.46 -6.25
CA LYS A 528 -2.13 -15.68 -5.09
C LYS A 528 -2.88 -14.40 -5.45
N ARG A 529 -2.66 -13.82 -6.62
CA ARG A 529 -3.49 -12.72 -7.13
C ARG A 529 -4.95 -13.15 -7.27
N ALA A 530 -5.19 -14.35 -7.81
CA ALA A 530 -6.55 -14.92 -7.93
C ALA A 530 -7.25 -15.06 -6.57
N LEU A 531 -6.53 -15.46 -5.51
CA LEU A 531 -7.07 -15.53 -4.14
C LEU A 531 -7.31 -14.14 -3.54
N ALA A 532 -6.44 -13.20 -3.82
CA ALA A 532 -6.47 -11.87 -3.25
C ALA A 532 -7.54 -10.97 -3.88
N ASP A 533 -7.86 -11.13 -5.16
CA ASP A 533 -8.98 -10.46 -5.84
C ASP A 533 -10.33 -10.87 -5.22
N GLN A 534 -10.41 -12.04 -4.59
CA GLN A 534 -11.58 -12.48 -3.82
C GLN A 534 -11.74 -11.76 -2.47
N ILE A 535 -10.67 -11.24 -1.87
CA ILE A 535 -10.66 -10.73 -0.47
C ILE A 535 -10.81 -9.21 -0.35
N VAL A 536 -11.00 -8.38 -1.31
CA VAL A 536 -11.11 -6.89 -1.23
C VAL A 536 -9.94 -6.17 -1.88
N THR A 537 -8.75 -6.72 -1.84
CA THR A 537 -7.57 -6.06 -2.41
C THR A 537 -6.44 -7.06 -2.52
N GLY A 538 -6.42 -7.79 -3.61
CA GLY A 538 -5.29 -8.64 -3.83
C GLY A 538 -4.04 -7.85 -4.12
N GLU A 539 -2.96 -8.19 -3.52
CA GLU A 539 -1.65 -8.20 -4.17
C GLU A 539 -0.53 -8.42 -3.15
N GLY A 540 0.30 -9.41 -3.41
CA GLY A 540 1.66 -9.51 -2.90
C GLY A 540 1.89 -10.52 -1.77
N ILE A 541 2.94 -11.34 -2.00
CA ILE A 541 3.54 -12.19 -0.98
C ILE A 541 4.85 -11.54 -0.57
N SER A 542 5.09 -11.45 0.74
CA SER A 542 6.44 -11.21 1.24
C SER A 542 7.19 -12.53 1.36
N LEU A 543 8.49 -12.53 1.02
CA LEU A 543 9.40 -13.65 1.30
C LEU A 543 9.40 -14.10 2.77
N SER A 544 9.05 -13.18 3.68
CA SER A 544 8.95 -13.47 5.11
C SER A 544 7.83 -14.44 5.45
N ASP A 545 6.81 -14.55 4.61
CA ASP A 545 5.58 -15.30 4.87
C ASP A 545 5.66 -16.75 4.37
N LEU A 546 6.64 -17.05 3.50
CA LEU A 546 6.88 -18.39 2.98
C LEU A 546 7.63 -19.25 3.99
N THR A 547 7.22 -20.50 4.09
CA THR A 547 7.95 -21.54 4.85
C THR A 547 9.25 -21.90 4.11
N ALA A 548 10.20 -22.53 4.81
CA ALA A 548 11.43 -23.01 4.18
C ALA A 548 11.15 -24.00 3.04
N LYS A 549 10.10 -24.83 3.19
CA LYS A 549 9.68 -25.79 2.16
C LYS A 549 9.14 -25.07 0.92
N GLU A 550 8.23 -24.12 1.07
CA GLU A 550 7.69 -23.33 -0.05
C GLU A 550 8.77 -22.54 -0.79
N LEU A 551 9.79 -22.05 -0.06
CA LEU A 551 10.93 -21.39 -0.66
C LEU A 551 11.78 -22.35 -1.49
N LEU A 552 11.96 -23.62 -1.09
CA LEU A 552 12.66 -24.64 -1.86
C LEU A 552 11.83 -25.11 -3.06
N ASP A 553 10.51 -25.21 -2.91
CA ASP A 553 9.58 -25.54 -3.99
C ASP A 553 9.62 -24.50 -5.13
N CYS A 554 9.98 -23.24 -4.83
CA CYS A 554 10.21 -22.21 -5.83
C CYS A 554 11.40 -22.52 -6.78
N ILE A 555 12.30 -23.43 -6.45
CA ILE A 555 13.39 -23.84 -7.35
C ILE A 555 12.87 -24.73 -8.50
N GLY A 556 11.67 -25.33 -8.35
CA GLY A 556 11.08 -26.23 -9.32
C GLY A 556 11.75 -27.62 -9.36
N GLU A 557 11.25 -28.51 -10.20
CA GLU A 557 11.88 -29.81 -10.45
C GLU A 557 13.07 -29.63 -11.40
N ILE A 558 14.26 -30.03 -10.96
CA ILE A 558 15.48 -30.04 -11.76
C ILE A 558 15.90 -31.51 -11.85
N SER A 559 15.80 -32.12 -13.02
CA SER A 559 16.31 -33.46 -13.25
C SER A 559 17.82 -33.45 -13.36
N GLU A 560 18.50 -34.48 -12.82
CA GLU A 560 19.95 -34.66 -12.97
C GLU A 560 20.34 -34.87 -14.44
N ASP A 561 19.41 -35.29 -15.29
CA ASP A 561 19.61 -35.44 -16.75
C ASP A 561 19.64 -34.07 -17.50
N SER A 562 19.54 -32.96 -16.80
CA SER A 562 19.56 -31.60 -17.37
C SER A 562 20.96 -30.97 -17.43
N VAL A 563 22.02 -31.71 -17.05
CA VAL A 563 23.44 -31.26 -17.03
C VAL A 563 24.13 -31.51 -18.39
#